data_4a867fb09b98688f5df07950e471af7e
#
_entry.id   4a867fb09b98688f5df07950e471af7e
#
_cell.length_a   1.000
_cell.length_b   1.000
_cell.length_c   1.000
_cell.angle_alpha   90.00
_cell.angle_beta   90.00
_cell.angle_gamma   90.00
#
_symmetry.space_group_name_H-M   'P 1'
#
loop_
_entity.id
_entity.type
_entity.pdbx_description
1 polymer ?
#
loop_
_entity_poly.entity_id
_entity_poly.type
_entity_poly.pdbx_seq_one_letter_code
_entity_poly.pdbx_strand_id
1 'polypeptide(L)'
;YRRQRQMCIRDSDCRESTNTAFNFLKANGNRISGGISTASKDYIINYQDLQGIGMTGKLALPTLIALCSIALGRPTVSTLAVLGEISISGTILKVDELANSLQVCLDSGAKKVLLPISSAVDLGTVPPELVGSFNLIFYSSAEDAVFKALGVE
;
A
#
# COMPACT_ATOMS: atom_id res chain seq x y z
N TYR A 1 -24.27 -16.45 -3.87
CA TYR A 1 -23.56 -15.30 -4.31
C TYR A 1 -22.89 -14.59 -3.11
N ARG A 2 -21.63 -14.27 -3.25
CA ARG A 2 -20.85 -13.69 -2.17
C ARG A 2 -20.23 -12.39 -2.55
N ARG A 3 -20.30 -11.44 -1.64
CA ARG A 3 -19.63 -10.16 -1.78
C ARG A 3 -18.43 -10.12 -0.87
N GLN A 4 -17.52 -9.25 -1.26
CA GLN A 4 -16.42 -8.86 -0.45
C GLN A 4 -16.90 -8.46 0.95
N ARG A 5 -16.37 -9.10 1.97
CA ARG A 5 -16.63 -8.74 3.36
C ARG A 5 -15.47 -7.94 3.90
N GLN A 6 -15.80 -6.87 4.57
CA GLN A 6 -14.84 -6.06 5.29
C GLN A 6 -14.82 -6.45 6.76
N MET A 7 -13.67 -6.76 7.28
CA MET A 7 -13.49 -7.14 8.67
C MET A 7 -13.27 -5.95 9.60
N CYS A 8 -13.05 -4.76 9.08
CA CYS A 8 -12.97 -3.52 9.85
C CYS A 8 -14.36 -2.99 10.20
N ILE A 9 -14.93 -3.50 11.28
CA ILE A 9 -16.30 -3.19 11.69
C ILE A 9 -16.42 -1.79 12.28
N ARG A 10 -15.33 -1.25 12.83
CA ARG A 10 -15.34 0.01 13.59
C ARG A 10 -14.77 1.20 12.86
N ASP A 11 -14.20 1.00 11.69
CA ASP A 11 -13.41 2.02 11.07
C ASP A 11 -13.90 2.30 9.65
N SER A 12 -14.53 3.47 9.47
CA SER A 12 -14.95 3.98 8.17
C SER A 12 -13.76 4.15 7.22
N ASP A 13 -12.58 4.48 7.76
CA ASP A 13 -11.38 4.72 6.98
C ASP A 13 -10.86 3.43 6.32
N CYS A 14 -10.90 2.30 7.03
CA CYS A 14 -10.57 1.00 6.44
C CYS A 14 -11.52 0.63 5.31
N ARG A 15 -12.81 0.91 5.50
CA ARG A 15 -13.83 0.65 4.48
C ARG A 15 -13.60 1.50 3.24
N GLU A 16 -13.34 2.77 3.43
CA GLU A 16 -13.03 3.69 2.35
C GLU A 16 -11.75 3.29 1.62
N SER A 17 -10.69 2.95 2.34
CA SER A 17 -9.43 2.47 1.77
C SER A 17 -9.63 1.20 0.95
N THR A 18 -10.40 0.25 1.45
CA THR A 18 -10.71 -1.00 0.75
C THR A 18 -11.49 -0.72 -0.53
N ASN A 19 -12.50 0.13 -0.46
CA ASN A 19 -13.31 0.50 -1.63
C ASN A 19 -12.47 1.23 -2.67
N THR A 20 -11.62 2.15 -2.26
CA THR A 20 -10.71 2.88 -3.14
C THR A 20 -9.77 1.91 -3.86
N ALA A 21 -9.12 1.01 -3.13
CA ALA A 21 -8.21 0.02 -3.70
C ALA A 21 -8.92 -0.93 -4.68
N PHE A 22 -10.08 -1.42 -4.31
CA PHE A 22 -10.83 -2.37 -5.13
C PHE A 22 -11.41 -1.72 -6.39
N ASN A 23 -11.91 -0.50 -6.27
CA ASN A 23 -12.39 0.26 -7.41
C ASN A 23 -11.25 0.62 -8.38
N PHE A 24 -10.08 0.97 -7.85
CA PHE A 24 -8.89 1.18 -8.66
C PHE A 24 -8.51 -0.09 -9.41
N LEU A 25 -8.51 -1.23 -8.75
CA LEU A 25 -8.20 -2.51 -9.36
C LEU A 25 -9.20 -2.87 -10.47
N LYS A 26 -10.49 -2.65 -10.25
CA LYS A 26 -11.52 -2.87 -11.27
C LYS A 26 -11.31 -2.00 -12.50
N ALA A 27 -11.00 -0.73 -12.29
CA ALA A 27 -10.83 0.24 -13.38
C ALA A 27 -9.51 0.04 -14.15
N ASN A 28 -8.45 -0.39 -13.46
CA ASN A 28 -7.08 -0.38 -13.99
C ASN A 28 -6.38 -1.75 -13.98
N GLY A 29 -7.09 -2.81 -13.63
CA GLY A 29 -6.50 -4.15 -13.52
C GLY A 29 -5.79 -4.60 -14.80
N ASN A 30 -6.33 -4.28 -15.96
CA ASN A 30 -5.73 -4.60 -17.25
C ASN A 30 -4.38 -3.89 -17.49
N ARG A 31 -4.17 -2.73 -16.88
CA ARG A 31 -2.89 -1.99 -16.97
C ARG A 31 -1.82 -2.64 -16.12
N ILE A 32 -2.21 -3.34 -15.06
CA ILE A 32 -1.30 -4.09 -14.20
C ILE A 32 -1.03 -5.46 -14.82
N SER A 33 -2.07 -6.18 -15.17
CA SER A 33 -1.96 -7.46 -15.89
C SER A 33 -3.30 -7.85 -16.50
N GLY A 34 -3.26 -8.35 -17.73
CA GLY A 34 -4.45 -8.90 -18.39
C GLY A 34 -5.01 -10.16 -17.73
N GLY A 35 -4.28 -10.77 -16.81
CA GLY A 35 -4.74 -11.94 -16.05
C GLY A 35 -5.57 -11.62 -14.82
N ILE A 36 -5.72 -10.34 -14.46
CA ILE A 36 -6.51 -9.95 -13.29
C ILE A 36 -7.99 -9.92 -13.66
N SER A 37 -8.77 -10.76 -12.99
CA SER A 37 -10.23 -10.76 -13.10
C SER A 37 -10.85 -10.50 -11.73
N THR A 38 -11.59 -9.39 -11.62
CA THR A 38 -12.33 -9.05 -10.41
C THR A 38 -13.77 -9.54 -10.43
N ALA A 39 -14.25 -10.00 -11.60
CA ALA A 39 -15.64 -10.43 -11.78
C ALA A 39 -15.90 -11.86 -11.31
N SER A 40 -14.88 -12.70 -11.33
CA SER A 40 -15.02 -14.15 -11.08
C SER A 40 -14.56 -14.60 -9.69
N LYS A 41 -14.08 -13.67 -8.86
CA LYS A 41 -13.53 -14.00 -7.54
C LYS A 41 -14.04 -13.07 -6.46
N ASP A 42 -14.32 -13.64 -5.30
CA ASP A 42 -14.57 -12.88 -4.09
C ASP A 42 -13.24 -12.69 -3.34
N TYR A 43 -13.05 -11.50 -2.79
CA TYR A 43 -11.87 -11.16 -2.01
C TYR A 43 -12.26 -10.91 -0.57
N ILE A 44 -11.51 -11.51 0.34
CA ILE A 44 -11.65 -11.29 1.78
C ILE A 44 -10.42 -10.56 2.26
N ILE A 45 -10.62 -9.39 2.84
CA ILE A 45 -9.53 -8.55 3.35
C ILE A 45 -9.68 -8.47 4.87
N ASN A 46 -8.59 -8.77 5.57
CA ASN A 46 -8.51 -8.66 7.01
C ASN A 46 -7.41 -7.68 7.38
N TYR A 47 -7.78 -6.65 8.12
CA TYR A 47 -6.83 -5.69 8.68
C TYR A 47 -6.56 -6.05 10.14
N GLN A 48 -5.30 -6.08 10.49
CA GLN A 48 -4.87 -6.36 11.85
C GLN A 48 -4.04 -5.21 12.40
N ASP A 49 -4.55 -4.57 13.44
CA ASP A 49 -3.83 -3.58 14.20
C ASP A 49 -3.08 -4.25 15.35
N LEU A 50 -1.79 -4.44 15.17
CA LEU A 50 -0.94 -5.13 16.14
C LEU A 50 -0.63 -4.31 17.39
N GLN A 51 -0.79 -3.00 17.31
CA GLN A 51 -0.43 -2.08 18.40
C GLN A 51 -1.65 -1.50 19.13
N GLY A 52 -2.86 -1.72 18.61
CA GLY A 52 -4.08 -1.22 19.21
C GLY A 52 -4.26 0.29 19.15
N ILE A 53 -3.54 0.97 18.26
CA ILE A 53 -3.58 2.43 18.11
C ILE A 53 -4.78 2.86 17.27
N GLY A 54 -5.30 1.98 16.46
CA GLY A 54 -6.36 2.24 15.48
C GLY A 54 -5.84 2.26 14.05
N MET A 55 -6.75 2.01 13.12
CA MET A 55 -6.44 2.02 11.70
C MET A 55 -6.63 3.43 11.13
N THR A 56 -5.80 3.80 10.18
CA THR A 56 -5.89 5.09 9.48
C THR A 56 -6.41 4.90 8.06
N GLY A 57 -6.86 5.99 7.43
CA GLY A 57 -7.32 5.98 6.03
C GLY A 57 -6.22 5.73 5.00
N LYS A 58 -4.97 5.57 5.43
CA LYS A 58 -3.80 5.42 4.54
C LYS A 58 -3.51 3.96 4.15
N LEU A 59 -4.55 3.17 3.99
CA LEU A 59 -4.43 1.73 3.70
C LEU A 59 -4.77 1.35 2.26
N ALA A 60 -5.19 2.32 1.43
CA ALA A 60 -5.64 2.02 0.07
C ALA A 60 -4.53 1.41 -0.80
N LEU A 61 -3.33 1.97 -0.77
CA LEU A 61 -2.21 1.45 -1.56
C LEU A 61 -1.72 0.09 -1.06
N PRO A 62 -1.48 -0.13 0.24
CA PRO A 62 -1.17 -1.47 0.75
C PRO A 62 -2.24 -2.51 0.41
N THR A 63 -3.51 -2.13 0.47
CA THR A 63 -4.63 -3.01 0.11
C THR A 63 -4.60 -3.38 -1.36
N LEU A 64 -4.35 -2.42 -2.25
CA LEU A 64 -4.20 -2.65 -3.69
C LEU A 64 -3.05 -3.63 -3.97
N ILE A 65 -1.91 -3.44 -3.34
CA ILE A 65 -0.75 -4.32 -3.48
C ILE A 65 -1.09 -5.74 -3.03
N ALA A 66 -1.76 -5.89 -1.90
CA ALA A 66 -2.18 -7.19 -1.39
C ALA A 66 -3.16 -7.90 -2.34
N LEU A 67 -4.12 -7.17 -2.89
CA LEU A 67 -5.07 -7.71 -3.87
C LEU A 67 -4.37 -8.16 -5.15
N CYS A 68 -3.44 -7.36 -5.66
CA CYS A 68 -2.65 -7.71 -6.85
C CYS A 68 -1.73 -8.90 -6.59
N SER A 69 -1.12 -8.98 -5.41
CA SER A 69 -0.30 -10.11 -5.00
C SER A 69 -1.08 -11.43 -5.09
N ILE A 70 -2.29 -11.43 -4.54
CA ILE A 70 -3.16 -12.62 -4.58
C ILE A 70 -3.65 -12.91 -6.00
N ALA A 71 -4.09 -11.89 -6.71
CA ALA A 71 -4.64 -12.06 -8.07
C ALA A 71 -3.60 -12.60 -9.05
N LEU A 72 -2.33 -12.20 -8.90
CA LEU A 72 -1.22 -12.62 -9.74
C LEU A 72 -0.49 -13.86 -9.21
N GLY A 73 -0.81 -14.31 -7.99
CA GLY A 73 -0.12 -15.43 -7.35
C GLY A 73 1.35 -15.14 -7.07
N ARG A 74 1.72 -13.87 -6.85
CA ARG A 74 3.08 -13.45 -6.54
C ARG A 74 3.17 -12.86 -5.16
N PRO A 75 4.11 -13.31 -4.31
CA PRO A 75 4.32 -12.72 -3.00
C PRO A 75 4.95 -11.33 -3.14
N THR A 76 4.69 -10.48 -2.16
CA THR A 76 5.39 -9.21 -2.04
C THR A 76 6.86 -9.43 -1.66
N VAL A 77 7.69 -8.45 -1.97
CA VAL A 77 9.08 -8.41 -1.50
C VAL A 77 9.09 -8.48 0.03
N SER A 78 10.01 -9.26 0.59
CA SER A 78 10.09 -9.46 2.04
C SER A 78 10.51 -8.19 2.79
N THR A 79 10.05 -8.04 4.02
CA THR A 79 10.37 -6.91 4.91
C THR A 79 10.05 -5.54 4.32
N LEU A 80 9.01 -5.47 3.50
CA LEU A 80 8.57 -4.27 2.82
C LEU A 80 7.54 -3.52 3.66
N ALA A 81 7.78 -2.23 3.87
CA ALA A 81 6.77 -1.28 4.32
C ALA A 81 6.32 -0.43 3.13
N VAL A 82 5.05 -0.12 3.07
CA VAL A 82 4.46 0.69 2.01
C VAL A 82 3.95 1.98 2.62
N LEU A 83 4.49 3.10 2.17
CA LEU A 83 4.06 4.44 2.57
C LEU A 83 3.47 5.18 1.37
N GLY A 84 2.55 6.07 1.66
CA GLY A 84 1.85 6.85 0.66
C GLY A 84 0.36 6.53 0.62
N GLU A 85 -0.36 7.34 -0.10
CA GLU A 85 -1.81 7.29 -0.16
C GLU A 85 -2.28 7.43 -1.61
N ILE A 86 -3.32 6.71 -1.97
CA ILE A 86 -4.00 6.88 -3.25
C ILE A 86 -5.31 7.60 -3.00
N SER A 87 -5.56 8.68 -3.73
CA SER A 87 -6.87 9.33 -3.75
C SER A 87 -7.88 8.50 -4.56
N ILE A 88 -9.15 8.83 -4.42
CA ILE A 88 -10.24 8.20 -5.20
C ILE A 88 -9.99 8.31 -6.71
N SER A 89 -9.36 9.39 -7.16
CA SER A 89 -9.01 9.60 -8.56
C SER A 89 -7.77 8.81 -9.03
N GLY A 90 -7.09 8.10 -8.13
CA GLY A 90 -5.87 7.36 -8.43
C GLY A 90 -4.59 8.17 -8.33
N THR A 91 -4.67 9.41 -7.85
CA THR A 91 -3.50 10.27 -7.66
C THR A 91 -2.73 9.84 -6.42
N ILE A 92 -1.41 9.78 -6.53
CA ILE A 92 -0.53 9.49 -5.40
C ILE A 92 -0.32 10.75 -4.57
N LEU A 93 -0.55 10.65 -3.28
CA LEU A 93 -0.31 11.72 -2.32
C LEU A 93 0.99 11.45 -1.56
N LYS A 94 1.73 12.51 -1.28
CA LYS A 94 2.97 12.39 -0.52
C LYS A 94 2.70 12.00 0.94
N VAL A 95 3.70 11.45 1.60
CA VAL A 95 3.62 11.04 2.99
C VAL A 95 3.74 12.27 3.90
N ASP A 96 2.78 12.43 4.81
CA ASP A 96 2.87 13.39 5.89
C ASP A 96 3.75 12.83 7.02
N GLU A 97 4.45 13.71 7.73
CA GLU A 97 5.29 13.31 8.87
C GLU A 97 6.23 12.14 8.54
N LEU A 98 6.99 12.30 7.47
CA LEU A 98 7.84 11.24 6.91
C LEU A 98 8.81 10.65 7.94
N ALA A 99 9.42 11.48 8.80
CA ALA A 99 10.35 11.00 9.81
C ALA A 99 9.66 10.06 10.81
N ASN A 100 8.46 10.41 11.27
CA ASN A 100 7.69 9.57 12.18
C ASN A 100 7.27 8.26 11.53
N SER A 101 6.83 8.33 10.27
CA SER A 101 6.43 7.14 9.50
C SER A 101 7.61 6.18 9.30
N LEU A 102 8.79 6.70 8.99
CA LEU A 102 10.00 5.89 8.86
C LEU A 102 10.45 5.29 10.20
N GLN A 103 10.30 6.02 11.29
CA GLN A 103 10.60 5.48 12.61
C GLN A 103 9.71 4.29 12.95
N VAL A 104 8.41 4.39 12.67
CA VAL A 104 7.49 3.26 12.84
C VAL A 104 7.87 2.07 11.97
N CYS A 105 8.29 2.31 10.73
CA CYS A 105 8.78 1.24 9.86
C CYS A 105 10.01 0.54 10.43
N LEU A 106 10.95 1.30 10.98
CA LEU A 106 12.15 0.76 11.62
C LEU A 106 11.78 -0.11 12.83
N ASP A 107 10.94 0.41 13.70
CA ASP A 107 10.48 -0.28 14.91
C ASP A 107 9.70 -1.56 14.58
N SER A 108 9.06 -1.60 13.42
CA SER A 108 8.32 -2.77 12.92
C SER A 108 9.21 -3.81 12.21
N GLY A 109 10.50 -3.53 12.07
CA GLY A 109 11.46 -4.45 11.45
C GLY A 109 11.52 -4.39 9.93
N ALA A 110 10.95 -3.35 9.30
CA ALA A 110 11.04 -3.16 7.87
C ALA A 110 12.49 -2.85 7.44
N LYS A 111 12.91 -3.43 6.33
CA LYS A 111 14.22 -3.17 5.72
C LYS A 111 14.10 -2.45 4.38
N LYS A 112 12.98 -2.57 3.73
CA LYS A 112 12.66 -1.91 2.46
C LYS A 112 11.43 -1.05 2.66
N VAL A 113 11.45 0.16 2.12
CA VAL A 113 10.34 1.11 2.22
C VAL A 113 10.00 1.61 0.83
N LEU A 114 8.75 1.46 0.47
CA LEU A 114 8.19 1.96 -0.78
C LEU A 114 7.61 3.34 -0.53
N LEU A 115 8.14 4.35 -1.20
CA LEU A 115 7.82 5.77 -1.01
C LEU A 115 7.36 6.43 -2.30
N PRO A 116 6.39 7.36 -2.23
CA PRO A 116 6.09 8.22 -3.38
C PRO A 116 7.32 9.05 -3.76
N ILE A 117 7.57 9.21 -5.05
CA ILE A 117 8.68 10.05 -5.52
C ILE A 117 8.52 11.51 -5.08
N SER A 118 7.28 11.97 -4.90
CA SER A 118 7.00 13.30 -4.37
C SER A 118 7.48 13.51 -2.93
N SER A 119 7.66 12.43 -2.17
CA SER A 119 8.19 12.49 -0.80
C SER A 119 9.72 12.57 -0.74
N ALA A 120 10.42 12.41 -1.86
CA ALA A 120 11.88 12.48 -1.90
C ALA A 120 12.42 13.85 -1.44
N VAL A 121 11.68 14.91 -1.68
CA VAL A 121 12.04 16.27 -1.24
C VAL A 121 12.06 16.41 0.29
N ASP A 122 11.25 15.63 0.97
CA ASP A 122 11.12 15.67 2.42
C ASP A 122 12.18 14.82 3.15
N LEU A 123 12.97 14.04 2.42
CA LEU A 123 14.05 13.23 2.99
C LEU A 123 15.14 14.08 3.66
N GLY A 124 15.33 15.31 3.22
CA GLY A 124 16.23 16.24 3.86
C GLY A 124 15.86 16.63 5.30
N THR A 125 14.61 16.41 5.68
CA THR A 125 14.10 16.66 7.04
C THR A 125 14.22 15.45 7.96
N VAL A 126 14.59 14.29 7.41
CA VAL A 126 14.71 13.01 8.13
C VAL A 126 16.14 12.84 8.61
N PRO A 127 16.36 12.37 9.86
CA PRO A 127 17.71 12.06 10.33
C PRO A 127 18.44 11.10 9.39
N PRO A 128 19.71 11.37 9.03
CA PRO A 128 20.47 10.53 8.10
C PRO A 128 20.58 9.06 8.53
N GLU A 129 20.68 8.85 9.83
CA GLU A 129 20.76 7.49 10.41
C GLU A 129 19.50 6.68 10.12
N LEU A 130 18.35 7.36 10.14
CA LEU A 130 17.07 6.73 9.87
C LEU A 130 16.93 6.40 8.37
N VAL A 131 17.31 7.33 7.50
CA VAL A 131 17.32 7.10 6.05
C VAL A 131 18.26 5.96 5.68
N GLY A 132 19.44 5.91 6.29
CA GLY A 132 20.44 4.87 6.05
C GLY A 132 20.04 3.47 6.53
N SER A 133 19.00 3.37 7.36
CA SER A 133 18.52 2.08 7.88
C SER A 133 17.69 1.28 6.88
N PHE A 134 17.29 1.88 5.77
CA PHE A 134 16.40 1.27 4.79
C PHE A 134 16.98 1.25 3.39
N ASN A 135 16.50 0.31 2.58
CA ASN A 135 16.54 0.40 1.14
C ASN A 135 15.25 1.12 0.68
N LEU A 136 15.38 2.37 0.29
CA LEU A 136 14.26 3.19 -0.17
C LEU A 136 13.97 2.91 -1.63
N ILE A 137 12.72 2.60 -1.93
CA ILE A 137 12.22 2.33 -3.28
C ILE A 137 11.16 3.38 -3.59
N PHE A 138 11.34 4.14 -4.65
CA PHE A 138 10.42 5.19 -5.04
C PHE A 138 9.47 4.73 -6.13
N TYR A 139 8.23 5.18 -6.06
CA TYR A 139 7.22 4.93 -7.09
C TYR A 139 6.53 6.21 -7.51
N SER A 140 6.09 6.26 -8.75
CA SER A 140 5.44 7.43 -9.34
C SER A 140 3.94 7.25 -9.60
N SER A 141 3.48 6.01 -9.63
CA SER A 141 2.07 5.67 -9.86
C SER A 141 1.67 4.45 -9.04
N ALA A 142 0.37 4.20 -8.93
CA ALA A 142 -0.13 3.04 -8.23
C ALA A 142 0.32 1.73 -8.89
N GLU A 143 0.32 1.68 -10.21
CA GLU A 143 0.79 0.52 -10.98
C GLU A 143 2.29 0.28 -10.74
N ASP A 144 3.09 1.34 -10.77
CA ASP A 144 4.52 1.27 -10.49
C ASP A 144 4.80 0.76 -9.07
N ALA A 145 4.01 1.22 -8.09
CA ALA A 145 4.08 0.74 -6.72
C ALA A 145 3.81 -0.77 -6.62
N VAL A 146 2.79 -1.25 -7.32
CA VAL A 146 2.45 -2.68 -7.36
C VAL A 146 3.61 -3.50 -7.95
N PHE A 147 4.16 -3.08 -9.08
CA PHE A 147 5.26 -3.80 -9.72
C PHE A 147 6.48 -3.87 -8.83
N LYS A 148 6.87 -2.76 -8.21
CA LYS A 148 8.02 -2.71 -7.32
C LYS A 148 7.80 -3.50 -6.03
N ALA A 149 6.58 -3.48 -5.48
CA ALA A 149 6.23 -4.26 -4.29
C ALA A 149 6.25 -5.77 -4.54
N LEU A 150 5.92 -6.19 -5.76
CA LEU A 150 5.94 -7.60 -6.16
C LEU A 150 7.28 -8.05 -6.76
N GLY A 151 8.25 -7.14 -6.86
CA GLY A 151 9.55 -7.45 -7.45
C GLY A 151 9.49 -7.77 -8.94
N VAL A 152 8.54 -7.18 -9.65
CA VAL A 152 8.38 -7.30 -11.11
C VAL A 152 8.96 -6.04 -11.74
N GLU A 153 9.87 -6.20 -12.69
CA GLU A 153 10.42 -5.11 -13.50
C GLU A 153 9.65 -4.94 -14.79
#